data_3eaf085f6a23801217ef2ccf80e1047e
#
_entry.id   3eaf085f6a23801217ef2ccf80e1047e
#
_cell.length_a   1.000
_cell.length_b   1.000
_cell.length_c   1.000
_cell.angle_alpha   90.00
_cell.angle_beta   90.00
_cell.angle_gamma   90.00
#
_symmetry.space_group_name_H-M   'P 1'
#
loop_
_entity.id
_entity.type
_entity.pdbx_description
1 polymer ?
#
loop_
_entity_poly.entity_id
_entity_poly.type
_entity_poly.pdbx_seq_one_letter_code
_entity_poly.pdbx_strand_id
1 'polypeptide(L)'
;MIEKRRIFKENLRFLLDMQKNSVYNNGACIGYVPFFVRIKAESSNQQSISQEVKRMPTFNQLVRKGRETTVKKSTAPALQKGYNSLHKKATDTSAPQKRGVCTAVKTATPKKPNSALRKIARVRLSNGIEVTSYIPGEGHNLQEHSVVLIRGGRVKDLPGTRYHIIRGTLDTAGVAN
;
A
#
# COMPACT_ATOMS: atom_id res chain seq x y z
N MET A 1 15.93 6.24 -25.93
CA MET A 1 16.23 4.85 -25.53
C MET A 1 17.72 4.45 -25.75
N ILE A 2 18.49 5.23 -26.47
CA ILE A 2 19.90 4.95 -26.83
C ILE A 2 20.89 5.40 -25.74
N GLU A 3 20.60 6.47 -25.02
CA GLU A 3 21.49 7.03 -23.98
C GLU A 3 21.62 6.15 -22.73
N LYS A 4 20.56 5.47 -22.29
CA LYS A 4 20.64 4.56 -21.13
C LYS A 4 21.52 3.33 -21.36
N ARG A 5 21.69 2.90 -22.60
CA ARG A 5 22.59 1.78 -22.96
C ARG A 5 24.06 2.19 -22.99
N ARG A 6 24.37 3.46 -23.19
CA ARG A 6 25.73 3.99 -23.22
C ARG A 6 26.30 4.08 -21.80
N ILE A 7 25.52 4.60 -20.86
CA ILE A 7 25.91 4.71 -19.45
C ILE A 7 26.11 3.33 -18.80
N PHE A 8 25.30 2.34 -19.17
CA PHE A 8 25.44 0.97 -18.65
C PHE A 8 26.72 0.27 -19.16
N LYS A 9 27.13 0.52 -20.40
CA LYS A 9 28.37 -0.03 -20.95
C LYS A 9 29.64 0.61 -20.37
N GLU A 10 29.60 1.89 -20.03
CA GLU A 10 30.71 2.58 -19.39
C GLU A 10 30.93 2.12 -17.95
N ASN A 11 29.87 1.91 -17.20
CA ASN A 11 29.95 1.37 -15.84
C ASN A 11 30.44 -0.08 -15.80
N LEU A 12 30.12 -0.88 -16.83
CA LEU A 12 30.58 -2.27 -16.91
C LEU A 12 32.08 -2.35 -17.26
N ARG A 13 32.58 -1.42 -18.06
CA ARG A 13 34.02 -1.32 -18.35
C ARG A 13 34.83 -0.89 -17.13
N PHE A 14 34.30 0.03 -16.33
CA PHE A 14 34.95 0.48 -15.11
C PHE A 14 35.07 -0.63 -14.06
N LEU A 15 34.08 -1.51 -13.94
CA LEU A 15 34.11 -2.69 -13.08
C LEU A 15 35.10 -3.77 -13.53
N LEU A 16 35.29 -3.95 -14.84
CA LEU A 16 36.22 -4.93 -15.40
C LEU A 16 37.69 -4.46 -15.28
N ASP A 17 37.94 -3.15 -15.31
CA ASP A 17 39.31 -2.61 -15.13
C ASP A 17 39.73 -2.65 -13.64
N MET A 18 38.79 -2.53 -12.69
CA MET A 18 39.09 -2.70 -11.26
C MET A 18 39.49 -4.15 -10.92
N GLN A 19 38.99 -5.14 -11.64
CA GLN A 19 39.31 -6.53 -11.42
C GLN A 19 40.69 -6.96 -12.01
N LYS A 20 41.19 -6.24 -12.99
CA LYS A 20 42.50 -6.52 -13.61
C LYS A 20 43.70 -5.97 -12.81
N ASN A 21 43.52 -4.99 -11.97
CA ASN A 21 44.58 -4.38 -11.16
C ASN A 21 44.78 -5.02 -9.77
N SER A 22 44.08 -6.12 -9.46
CA SER A 22 44.20 -6.85 -8.19
C SER A 22 45.16 -8.04 -8.22
N VAL A 23 45.87 -8.29 -9.30
CA VAL A 23 46.71 -9.50 -9.43
C VAL A 23 48.15 -9.15 -9.76
N TYR A 24 48.80 -8.20 -9.15
CA TYR A 24 50.24 -8.10 -9.06
C TYR A 24 50.64 -7.13 -7.95
N ASN A 25 50.99 -7.66 -6.77
CA ASN A 25 52.20 -7.27 -6.05
C ASN A 25 52.29 -8.05 -4.71
N ASN A 26 53.11 -9.06 -4.72
CA ASN A 26 53.71 -9.63 -3.53
C ASN A 26 54.77 -8.66 -2.98
N GLY A 27 54.68 -8.34 -1.70
CA GLY A 27 55.79 -7.90 -0.87
C GLY A 27 56.02 -6.42 -0.78
N ALA A 28 55.50 -5.81 0.29
CA ALA A 28 56.20 -4.90 1.19
C ALA A 28 55.19 -4.23 2.14
N CYS A 29 55.37 -4.47 3.41
CA CYS A 29 54.78 -3.65 4.47
C CYS A 29 55.28 -2.22 4.30
N ILE A 30 54.35 -1.26 4.30
CA ILE A 30 54.55 0.12 4.81
C ILE A 30 53.26 0.93 4.57
N GLY A 31 52.78 1.53 5.64
CA GLY A 31 52.03 2.79 5.56
C GLY A 31 50.53 2.67 5.41
N TYR A 32 49.86 2.68 6.54
CA TYR A 32 48.44 3.02 6.67
C TYR A 32 48.22 4.43 6.10
N VAL A 33 47.70 4.52 4.88
CA VAL A 33 47.20 5.79 4.33
C VAL A 33 45.68 5.73 4.49
N PRO A 34 45.06 6.55 5.35
CA PRO A 34 43.61 6.59 5.41
C PRO A 34 43.12 7.18 4.08
N PHE A 35 42.50 6.34 3.28
CA PHE A 35 41.75 6.78 2.11
C PHE A 35 40.56 7.60 2.61
N PHE A 36 40.78 8.89 2.71
CA PHE A 36 39.71 9.86 2.92
C PHE A 36 38.83 9.80 1.68
N VAL A 37 37.85 8.89 1.70
CA VAL A 37 36.69 8.99 0.82
C VAL A 37 36.01 10.31 1.18
N ARG A 38 36.29 11.32 0.39
CA ARG A 38 35.55 12.57 0.40
C ARG A 38 34.13 12.24 -0.07
N ILE A 39 33.34 11.70 0.84
CA ILE A 39 31.89 11.65 0.68
C ILE A 39 31.49 13.12 0.50
N LYS A 40 31.19 13.53 -0.75
CA LYS A 40 30.41 14.73 -0.95
C LYS A 40 29.20 14.55 -0.06
N ALA A 41 29.16 15.27 1.04
CA ALA A 41 27.94 15.46 1.79
C ALA A 41 26.96 16.06 0.77
N GLU A 42 26.13 15.21 0.17
CA GLU A 42 24.87 15.67 -0.34
C GLU A 42 24.23 16.35 0.85
N SER A 43 24.12 17.67 0.73
CA SER A 43 23.37 18.45 1.69
C SER A 43 22.01 17.78 1.78
N SER A 44 21.87 16.92 2.77
CA SER A 44 20.57 16.50 3.23
C SER A 44 19.81 17.79 3.43
N ASN A 45 18.89 18.05 2.54
CA ASN A 45 17.83 19.02 2.71
C ASN A 45 17.09 18.59 3.97
N GLN A 46 17.67 18.86 5.10
CA GLN A 46 16.96 18.97 6.35
C GLN A 46 16.00 20.14 6.13
N GLN A 47 14.92 19.85 5.42
CA GLN A 47 13.70 20.59 5.63
C GLN A 47 13.44 20.43 7.11
N SER A 48 13.97 21.40 7.86
CA SER A 48 13.51 21.71 9.18
C SER A 48 12.00 21.81 9.04
N ILE A 49 11.31 20.77 9.47
CA ILE A 49 9.90 20.83 9.78
C ILE A 49 9.85 21.81 10.94
N SER A 50 9.94 23.09 10.59
CA SER A 50 9.52 24.14 11.48
C SER A 50 8.09 23.77 11.78
N GLN A 51 7.84 23.31 13.00
CA GLN A 51 6.50 23.20 13.54
C GLN A 51 5.93 24.61 13.40
N GLU A 52 5.27 24.86 12.28
CA GLU A 52 4.44 26.05 12.13
C GLU A 52 3.44 25.96 13.26
N VAL A 53 3.75 26.68 14.30
CA VAL A 53 2.78 26.98 15.35
C VAL A 53 1.59 27.52 14.59
N LYS A 54 0.53 26.74 14.49
CA LYS A 54 -0.72 27.08 13.80
C LYS A 54 -1.30 28.29 14.51
N ARG A 55 -0.77 29.47 14.16
CA ARG A 55 -1.30 30.74 14.66
C ARG A 55 -2.74 30.84 14.17
N MET A 56 -3.63 31.14 15.09
CA MET A 56 -5.03 31.35 14.70
C MET A 56 -5.08 32.49 13.68
N PRO A 57 -5.71 32.28 12.54
CA PRO A 57 -5.79 33.30 11.51
C PRO A 57 -6.63 34.48 12.02
N THR A 58 -6.23 35.69 11.70
CA THR A 58 -6.99 36.91 12.01
C THR A 58 -8.27 36.98 11.16
N PHE A 59 -9.24 37.78 11.58
CA PHE A 59 -10.48 38.00 10.83
C PHE A 59 -10.20 38.42 9.38
N ASN A 60 -9.29 39.35 9.17
CA ASN A 60 -8.94 39.82 7.83
C ASN A 60 -8.33 38.72 6.95
N GLN A 61 -7.54 37.81 7.53
CA GLN A 61 -7.00 36.66 6.81
C GLN A 61 -8.11 35.67 6.42
N LEU A 62 -9.09 35.45 7.31
CA LEU A 62 -10.24 34.59 7.04
C LEU A 62 -11.16 35.17 5.97
N VAL A 63 -11.37 36.49 5.96
CA VAL A 63 -12.16 37.16 4.93
C VAL A 63 -11.50 37.04 3.55
N ARG A 64 -10.19 37.17 3.46
CA ARG A 64 -9.44 37.09 2.19
C ARG A 64 -9.31 35.69 1.64
N LYS A 65 -8.98 34.70 2.48
CA LYS A 65 -8.67 33.33 2.06
C LYS A 65 -9.77 32.30 2.36
N GLY A 66 -10.67 32.63 3.32
CA GLY A 66 -11.64 31.68 3.84
C GLY A 66 -11.00 30.54 4.65
N ARG A 67 -11.77 29.53 4.98
CA ARG A 67 -11.30 28.28 5.59
C ARG A 67 -11.27 27.20 4.56
N GLU A 68 -10.11 26.56 4.39
CA GLU A 68 -10.01 25.37 3.55
C GLU A 68 -10.61 24.17 4.28
N THR A 69 -11.55 23.50 3.63
CA THR A 69 -12.11 22.25 4.14
C THR A 69 -11.13 21.11 3.89
N THR A 70 -10.86 20.30 4.89
CA THR A 70 -10.01 19.11 4.72
C THR A 70 -10.68 18.10 3.79
N VAL A 71 -9.95 17.63 2.79
CA VAL A 71 -10.43 16.60 1.87
C VAL A 71 -10.63 15.29 2.64
N LYS A 72 -11.86 14.80 2.72
CA LYS A 72 -12.18 13.51 3.34
C LYS A 72 -11.76 12.38 2.41
N LYS A 73 -10.78 11.58 2.84
CA LYS A 73 -10.37 10.37 2.13
C LYS A 73 -11.39 9.25 2.35
N SER A 74 -11.67 8.46 1.32
CA SER A 74 -12.53 7.28 1.43
C SER A 74 -11.98 6.26 2.44
N THR A 75 -12.85 5.67 3.25
CA THR A 75 -12.51 4.58 4.18
C THR A 75 -12.29 3.24 3.47
N ALA A 76 -12.73 3.12 2.21
CA ALA A 76 -12.65 1.91 1.40
C ALA A 76 -11.78 2.14 0.13
N PRO A 77 -10.45 2.27 0.26
CA PRO A 77 -9.57 2.63 -0.85
C PRO A 77 -9.56 1.61 -2.00
N ALA A 78 -9.79 0.32 -1.72
CA ALA A 78 -9.81 -0.71 -2.76
C ALA A 78 -11.01 -0.59 -3.72
N LEU A 79 -12.08 0.10 -3.33
CA LEU A 79 -13.22 0.36 -4.20
C LEU A 79 -13.04 1.59 -5.10
N GLN A 80 -12.06 2.44 -4.80
CA GLN A 80 -11.77 3.66 -5.54
C GLN A 80 -10.91 3.42 -6.78
N LYS A 81 -10.23 2.26 -6.87
CA LYS A 81 -9.32 1.94 -7.96
C LYS A 81 -9.87 0.82 -8.83
N GLY A 82 -9.89 1.05 -10.14
CA GLY A 82 -10.12 0.05 -11.17
C GLY A 82 -8.81 -0.46 -11.76
N TYR A 83 -8.92 -1.42 -12.68
CA TYR A 83 -7.79 -1.93 -13.46
C TYR A 83 -8.21 -2.10 -14.91
N ASN A 84 -7.48 -1.46 -15.80
CA ASN A 84 -7.67 -1.63 -17.24
C ASN A 84 -6.75 -2.74 -17.73
N SER A 85 -7.34 -3.86 -18.17
CA SER A 85 -6.61 -5.04 -18.61
C SER A 85 -5.91 -4.83 -19.97
N LEU A 86 -6.48 -4.01 -20.86
CA LEU A 86 -5.88 -3.73 -22.17
C LEU A 86 -4.57 -2.94 -22.04
N HIS A 87 -4.62 -1.86 -21.28
CA HIS A 87 -3.45 -1.00 -21.06
C HIS A 87 -2.58 -1.44 -19.87
N LYS A 88 -2.99 -2.49 -19.13
CA LYS A 88 -2.31 -2.98 -17.91
C LYS A 88 -2.01 -1.87 -16.90
N LYS A 89 -2.91 -0.90 -16.78
CA LYS A 89 -2.78 0.26 -15.89
C LYS A 89 -3.92 0.30 -14.86
N ALA A 90 -3.60 0.77 -13.65
CA ALA A 90 -4.61 1.10 -12.68
C ALA A 90 -5.37 2.36 -13.13
N THR A 91 -6.68 2.38 -12.91
CA THR A 91 -7.57 3.50 -13.21
C THR A 91 -8.23 3.98 -11.93
N ASP A 92 -8.50 5.27 -11.82
CA ASP A 92 -9.20 5.86 -10.69
C ASP A 92 -10.72 5.83 -10.91
N THR A 93 -11.26 4.60 -11.02
CA THR A 93 -12.68 4.36 -11.22
C THR A 93 -13.30 3.92 -9.91
N SER A 94 -14.07 4.82 -9.28
CA SER A 94 -14.82 4.52 -8.06
C SER A 94 -16.03 3.65 -8.37
N ALA A 95 -16.25 2.64 -7.52
CA ALA A 95 -17.41 1.77 -7.58
C ALA A 95 -17.93 1.47 -6.18
N PRO A 96 -19.26 1.44 -5.95
CA PRO A 96 -19.82 1.15 -4.62
C PRO A 96 -19.57 -0.28 -4.18
N GLN A 97 -19.46 -1.20 -5.12
CA GLN A 97 -19.28 -2.64 -4.91
C GLN A 97 -18.30 -3.18 -5.94
N LYS A 98 -17.59 -4.25 -5.58
CA LYS A 98 -16.71 -4.97 -6.52
C LYS A 98 -16.78 -6.47 -6.27
N ARG A 99 -16.72 -7.22 -7.38
CA ARG A 99 -16.61 -8.66 -7.36
C ARG A 99 -15.19 -9.07 -6.98
N GLY A 100 -15.09 -10.17 -6.25
CA GLY A 100 -13.81 -10.78 -5.92
C GLY A 100 -13.95 -12.28 -5.71
N VAL A 101 -12.83 -12.95 -5.53
CA VAL A 101 -12.73 -14.38 -5.24
C VAL A 101 -12.13 -14.56 -3.85
N CYS A 102 -12.73 -15.42 -3.04
CA CYS A 102 -12.21 -15.76 -1.72
C CYS A 102 -10.89 -16.53 -1.84
N THR A 103 -9.82 -16.05 -1.26
CA THR A 103 -8.53 -16.74 -1.17
C THR A 103 -8.39 -17.55 0.12
N ALA A 104 -9.04 -17.12 1.19
CA ALA A 104 -9.09 -17.86 2.45
C ALA A 104 -10.30 -17.44 3.27
N VAL A 105 -10.90 -18.38 3.97
CA VAL A 105 -11.99 -18.13 4.93
C VAL A 105 -11.49 -18.51 6.32
N LYS A 106 -11.54 -17.54 7.27
CA LYS A 106 -10.97 -17.69 8.61
C LYS A 106 -11.87 -17.06 9.67
N THR A 107 -11.55 -17.34 10.91
CA THR A 107 -12.12 -16.63 12.06
C THR A 107 -11.11 -15.65 12.63
N ALA A 108 -11.58 -14.56 13.18
CA ALA A 108 -10.75 -13.57 13.85
C ALA A 108 -11.33 -13.22 15.23
N THR A 109 -10.43 -13.04 16.19
CA THR A 109 -10.82 -12.56 17.51
C THR A 109 -11.01 -11.04 17.46
N PRO A 110 -12.05 -10.53 18.11
CA PRO A 110 -12.31 -9.11 18.16
C PRO A 110 -11.34 -8.38 19.11
N LYS A 111 -11.38 -7.08 19.05
CA LYS A 111 -10.66 -6.18 19.94
C LYS A 111 -11.28 -6.24 21.34
N LYS A 112 -10.47 -6.17 22.41
CA LYS A 112 -10.94 -5.98 23.78
C LYS A 112 -11.84 -4.73 23.86
N PRO A 113 -12.94 -4.74 24.62
CA PRO A 113 -13.36 -5.73 25.62
C PRO A 113 -14.17 -6.92 25.07
N ASN A 114 -14.44 -7.00 23.77
CA ASN A 114 -15.28 -8.04 23.19
C ASN A 114 -14.54 -9.36 23.00
N SER A 115 -15.27 -10.48 23.08
CA SER A 115 -14.76 -11.82 22.83
C SER A 115 -15.75 -12.59 21.95
N ALA A 116 -15.29 -13.11 20.83
CA ALA A 116 -16.05 -13.94 19.92
C ALA A 116 -15.12 -14.51 18.83
N LEU A 117 -15.64 -15.39 17.99
CA LEU A 117 -14.97 -15.84 16.76
C LEU A 117 -15.70 -15.26 15.54
N ARG A 118 -15.29 -14.08 15.12
CA ARG A 118 -15.87 -13.38 13.97
C ARG A 118 -15.44 -14.03 12.67
N LYS A 119 -16.38 -14.27 11.76
CA LYS A 119 -16.10 -14.87 10.45
C LYS A 119 -15.60 -13.80 9.49
N ILE A 120 -14.43 -14.03 8.92
CA ILE A 120 -13.80 -13.14 7.94
C ILE A 120 -13.37 -13.95 6.72
N ALA A 121 -13.34 -13.29 5.57
CA ALA A 121 -12.78 -13.85 4.36
C ALA A 121 -11.72 -12.91 3.80
N ARG A 122 -10.65 -13.47 3.27
CA ARG A 122 -9.70 -12.77 2.44
C ARG A 122 -10.16 -12.86 1.01
N VAL A 123 -10.33 -11.73 0.35
CA VAL A 123 -10.93 -11.65 -0.98
C VAL A 123 -9.99 -10.91 -1.92
N ARG A 124 -9.66 -11.52 -3.04
CA ARG A 124 -8.96 -10.87 -4.15
C ARG A 124 -9.98 -10.28 -5.09
N LEU A 125 -9.96 -8.96 -5.23
CA LEU A 125 -10.87 -8.20 -6.08
C LEU A 125 -10.48 -8.28 -7.56
N SER A 126 -11.43 -7.89 -8.43
CA SER A 126 -11.21 -7.77 -9.88
C SER A 126 -10.10 -6.79 -10.27
N ASN A 127 -9.73 -5.86 -9.40
CA ASN A 127 -8.59 -4.93 -9.59
C ASN A 127 -7.24 -5.50 -9.07
N GLY A 128 -7.18 -6.77 -8.64
CA GLY A 128 -5.99 -7.42 -8.12
C GLY A 128 -5.65 -7.14 -6.65
N ILE A 129 -6.37 -6.24 -5.99
CA ILE A 129 -6.14 -5.89 -4.58
C ILE A 129 -6.76 -6.96 -3.68
N GLU A 130 -6.00 -7.45 -2.70
CA GLU A 130 -6.52 -8.33 -1.66
C GLU A 130 -7.01 -7.54 -0.45
N VAL A 131 -8.20 -7.87 0.02
CA VAL A 131 -8.83 -7.22 1.17
C VAL A 131 -9.40 -8.23 2.14
N THR A 132 -9.42 -7.86 3.42
CA THR A 132 -10.13 -8.63 4.45
C THR A 132 -11.54 -8.11 4.58
N SER A 133 -12.52 -8.98 4.38
CA SER A 133 -13.94 -8.68 4.44
C SER A 133 -14.63 -9.46 5.55
N TYR A 134 -15.59 -8.83 6.21
CA TYR A 134 -16.43 -9.46 7.22
C TYR A 134 -17.60 -10.18 6.56
N ILE A 135 -17.93 -11.37 7.06
CA ILE A 135 -19.09 -12.16 6.63
C ILE A 135 -20.21 -11.89 7.63
N PRO A 136 -21.25 -11.10 7.29
CA PRO A 136 -22.35 -10.80 8.18
C PRO A 136 -23.35 -11.97 8.25
N GLY A 137 -24.15 -12.00 9.32
CA GLY A 137 -25.21 -12.97 9.53
C GLY A 137 -24.74 -14.24 10.24
N GLU A 138 -25.68 -15.12 10.55
CA GLU A 138 -25.43 -16.43 11.16
C GLU A 138 -25.19 -17.46 10.09
N GLY A 139 -24.12 -18.27 10.28
CA GLY A 139 -23.70 -19.27 9.32
C GLY A 139 -23.30 -18.71 7.95
N HIS A 140 -22.57 -19.46 7.19
CA HIS A 140 -22.20 -19.16 5.81
C HIS A 140 -21.78 -20.43 5.05
N ASN A 141 -21.90 -20.38 3.73
CA ASN A 141 -21.49 -21.47 2.83
C ASN A 141 -20.19 -21.16 2.06
N LEU A 142 -19.49 -20.07 2.42
CA LEU A 142 -18.30 -19.62 1.71
C LEU A 142 -17.12 -20.55 1.96
N GLN A 143 -16.41 -20.86 0.89
CA GLN A 143 -15.19 -21.63 0.87
C GLN A 143 -14.11 -20.89 0.08
N GLU A 144 -12.92 -21.45 -0.01
CA GLU A 144 -11.90 -20.96 -0.93
C GLU A 144 -12.42 -21.03 -2.37
N HIS A 145 -12.04 -20.05 -3.17
CA HIS A 145 -12.45 -19.86 -4.58
C HIS A 145 -13.92 -19.45 -4.80
N SER A 146 -14.72 -19.29 -3.75
CA SER A 146 -16.08 -18.73 -3.89
C SER A 146 -16.04 -17.31 -4.44
N VAL A 147 -16.89 -17.03 -5.41
CA VAL A 147 -17.05 -15.70 -5.99
C VAL A 147 -18.00 -14.87 -5.14
N VAL A 148 -17.58 -13.72 -4.70
CA VAL A 148 -18.35 -12.87 -3.77
C VAL A 148 -18.40 -11.43 -4.25
N LEU A 149 -19.46 -10.73 -3.83
CA LEU A 149 -19.58 -9.29 -3.99
C LEU A 149 -19.29 -8.60 -2.67
N ILE A 150 -18.41 -7.61 -2.68
CA ILE A 150 -18.05 -6.85 -1.49
C ILE A 150 -18.51 -5.40 -1.58
N ARG A 151 -18.83 -4.82 -0.43
CA ARG A 151 -19.12 -3.40 -0.23
C ARG A 151 -18.20 -2.78 0.80
N GLY A 152 -18.08 -1.47 0.80
CA GLY A 152 -17.40 -0.73 1.86
C GLY A 152 -18.19 -0.79 3.18
N GLY A 153 -17.47 -0.66 4.27
CA GLY A 153 -18.03 -0.62 5.61
C GLY A 153 -17.00 -1.14 6.62
N ARG A 154 -16.61 -0.28 7.55
CA ARG A 154 -15.65 -0.64 8.61
C ARG A 154 -16.35 -1.39 9.73
N VAL A 155 -15.75 -2.47 10.21
CA VAL A 155 -16.12 -3.15 11.45
C VAL A 155 -15.27 -2.59 12.58
N LYS A 156 -15.91 -1.93 13.56
CA LYS A 156 -15.18 -1.34 14.71
C LYS A 156 -14.45 -2.39 15.55
N ASP A 157 -15.03 -3.58 15.61
CA ASP A 157 -14.60 -4.68 16.45
C ASP A 157 -13.38 -5.42 15.90
N LEU A 158 -13.19 -5.37 14.57
CA LEU A 158 -12.10 -6.06 13.87
C LEU A 158 -11.11 -5.04 13.29
N PRO A 159 -9.90 -4.93 13.84
CA PRO A 159 -8.88 -4.05 13.27
C PRO A 159 -8.51 -4.50 11.85
N GLY A 160 -8.43 -3.54 10.93
CA GLY A 160 -8.05 -3.80 9.53
C GLY A 160 -9.20 -4.23 8.61
N THR A 161 -10.37 -4.60 9.13
CA THR A 161 -11.53 -5.01 8.32
C THR A 161 -12.38 -3.79 7.95
N ARG A 162 -12.33 -3.41 6.66
CA ARG A 162 -13.02 -2.22 6.12
C ARG A 162 -14.09 -2.56 5.10
N TYR A 163 -14.39 -3.84 4.90
CA TYR A 163 -15.28 -4.33 3.85
C TYR A 163 -16.22 -5.39 4.41
N HIS A 164 -17.39 -5.50 3.81
CA HIS A 164 -18.38 -6.53 4.10
C HIS A 164 -18.70 -7.32 2.84
N ILE A 165 -18.97 -8.60 2.98
CA ILE A 165 -19.55 -9.43 1.94
C ILE A 165 -21.05 -9.22 1.90
N ILE A 166 -21.63 -9.14 0.71
CA ILE A 166 -23.06 -9.01 0.50
C ILE A 166 -23.63 -10.41 0.42
N ARG A 167 -24.57 -10.72 1.32
CA ARG A 167 -25.26 -12.02 1.39
C ARG A 167 -26.35 -12.11 0.31
N GLY A 168 -26.61 -13.33 -0.17
CA GLY A 168 -27.64 -13.59 -1.19
C GLY A 168 -27.24 -13.20 -2.62
N THR A 169 -25.96 -12.97 -2.87
CA THR A 169 -25.45 -12.63 -4.21
C THR A 169 -24.32 -13.57 -4.62
N LEU A 170 -24.25 -13.91 -5.91
CA LEU A 170 -23.26 -14.83 -6.45
C LEU A 170 -23.24 -16.16 -5.65
N ASP A 171 -22.08 -16.61 -5.18
CA ASP A 171 -21.94 -17.87 -4.45
C ASP A 171 -22.31 -17.76 -2.96
N THR A 172 -22.71 -16.58 -2.49
CA THR A 172 -23.04 -16.38 -1.08
C THR A 172 -24.51 -16.65 -0.82
N ALA A 173 -24.83 -17.66 -0.01
CA ALA A 173 -26.19 -17.92 0.43
C ALA A 173 -26.78 -16.72 1.22
N GLY A 174 -28.08 -16.52 1.15
CA GLY A 174 -28.80 -15.59 2.00
C GLY A 174 -28.65 -15.93 3.49
N VAL A 175 -29.08 -15.04 4.35
CA VAL A 175 -29.19 -15.32 5.79
C VAL A 175 -30.53 -16.03 6.01
N ALA A 176 -30.50 -17.19 6.67
CA ALA A 176 -31.73 -17.85 7.10
C ALA A 176 -32.46 -16.98 8.14
N ASN A 177 -33.75 -16.89 8.01
CA ASN A 177 -34.62 -16.24 8.98
C ASN A 177 -34.91 -17.17 10.14
#